data_c0b724b22d05363cfaf2827fe100684e
#
_entry.id   c0b724b22d05363cfaf2827fe100684e
#
_cell.length_a   1.000
_cell.length_b   1.000
_cell.length_c   1.000
_cell.angle_alpha   90.00
_cell.angle_beta   90.00
_cell.angle_gamma   90.00
#
_symmetry.space_group_name_H-M   'P 1'
#
loop_
_entity.id
_entity.type
_entity.pdbx_description
1 polymer ?
#
loop_
_entity_poly.entity_id
_entity_poly.type
_entity_poly.pdbx_seq_one_letter_code
_entity_poly.pdbx_strand_id
1 'polypeptide(L)'
;MVDAKTVAELRAKTGAGMMDCKKALTETNGNLEAAIDYLREKGIAKAAKKESRIAAEGLANVYISGNKAVIIEVNSETDFVSKNEEFRAMLDTIGNTILNSEATTLEEVLELNSDEGTIKDLIVAKTAKIGEKLSLRRIEVVNKTDEETFGSYLHMGGKIAVLTLLKGANEEVAKDVAMQAAAMKPEYVREDEIPTERVEKERAIFKEQAMNEGKPAEIAEKMVEGRLKKFFKEICLVSQAFIKNNDVDVATYVKNNNGEVETMIRYEVGEGMEKRNENFAEEVMNQIK
;
A
#
# COMPACT_ATOMS: atom_id res chain seq x y z
N MET A 1 41.02 24.07 1.08
CA MET A 1 39.77 24.75 1.56
C MET A 1 38.67 24.33 0.61
N VAL A 2 37.57 23.78 1.11
CA VAL A 2 36.48 23.31 0.24
C VAL A 2 35.78 24.53 -0.36
N ASP A 3 35.71 24.60 -1.69
CA ASP A 3 35.10 25.70 -2.43
C ASP A 3 33.56 25.60 -2.39
N ALA A 4 32.88 26.73 -2.24
CA ALA A 4 31.43 26.82 -2.21
C ALA A 4 30.77 26.31 -3.51
N LYS A 5 31.44 26.44 -4.66
CA LYS A 5 30.99 25.94 -5.96
C LYS A 5 30.95 24.41 -5.98
N THR A 6 32.00 23.76 -5.47
CA THR A 6 32.09 22.30 -5.38
C THR A 6 31.06 21.73 -4.40
N VAL A 7 30.77 22.47 -3.29
CA VAL A 7 29.66 22.10 -2.38
C VAL A 7 28.31 22.15 -3.09
N ALA A 8 28.06 23.22 -3.87
CA ALA A 8 26.82 23.38 -4.63
C ALA A 8 26.68 22.28 -5.71
N GLU A 9 27.79 21.93 -6.39
CA GLU A 9 27.80 20.84 -7.38
C GLU A 9 27.50 19.47 -6.73
N LEU A 10 28.15 19.14 -5.61
CA LEU A 10 27.89 17.89 -4.89
C LEU A 10 26.43 17.84 -4.41
N ARG A 11 25.90 18.96 -3.92
CA ARG A 11 24.49 19.06 -3.52
C ARG A 11 23.54 18.86 -4.70
N ALA A 12 23.83 19.44 -5.86
CA ALA A 12 23.00 19.27 -7.06
C ALA A 12 22.97 17.79 -7.53
N LYS A 13 24.11 17.09 -7.41
CA LYS A 13 24.24 15.67 -7.78
C LYS A 13 23.60 14.70 -6.79
N THR A 14 23.67 15.00 -5.48
CA THR A 14 23.28 14.04 -4.43
C THR A 14 22.00 14.42 -3.71
N GLY A 15 21.54 15.67 -3.84
CA GLY A 15 20.42 16.21 -3.05
C GLY A 15 20.68 16.29 -1.54
N ALA A 16 21.87 15.97 -1.06
CA ALA A 16 22.23 15.98 0.34
C ALA A 16 22.24 17.42 0.91
N GLY A 17 22.11 17.55 2.24
CA GLY A 17 22.17 18.84 2.90
C GLY A 17 23.50 19.55 2.69
N MET A 18 23.50 20.90 2.63
CA MET A 18 24.71 21.70 2.37
C MET A 18 25.85 21.39 3.35
N MET A 19 25.53 21.20 4.63
CA MET A 19 26.52 20.89 5.66
C MET A 19 27.09 19.48 5.54
N ASP A 20 26.25 18.50 5.13
CA ASP A 20 26.68 17.14 4.86
C ASP A 20 27.62 17.11 3.63
N CYS A 21 27.28 17.84 2.55
CA CYS A 21 28.14 17.99 1.38
C CYS A 21 29.48 18.63 1.72
N LYS A 22 29.49 19.72 2.52
CA LYS A 22 30.71 20.37 2.97
C LYS A 22 31.58 19.42 3.79
N LYS A 23 30.97 18.65 4.70
CA LYS A 23 31.68 17.68 5.52
C LYS A 23 32.28 16.56 4.65
N ALA A 24 31.48 15.98 3.74
CA ALA A 24 31.95 14.94 2.82
C ALA A 24 33.18 15.41 2.01
N LEU A 25 33.10 16.58 1.41
CA LEU A 25 34.24 17.17 0.67
C LEU A 25 35.45 17.44 1.55
N THR A 26 35.25 17.80 2.81
CA THR A 26 36.37 17.98 3.75
C THR A 26 37.06 16.66 4.05
N GLU A 27 36.30 15.61 4.37
CA GLU A 27 36.79 14.26 4.68
C GLU A 27 37.46 13.59 3.46
N THR A 28 37.06 13.97 2.24
CA THR A 28 37.58 13.41 0.99
C THR A 28 38.59 14.36 0.27
N ASN A 29 39.10 15.36 0.99
CA ASN A 29 40.07 16.33 0.43
C ASN A 29 39.62 17.01 -0.87
N GLY A 30 38.31 17.26 -1.01
CA GLY A 30 37.71 17.92 -2.17
C GLY A 30 37.47 17.00 -3.37
N ASN A 31 37.71 15.70 -3.25
CA ASN A 31 37.37 14.72 -4.30
C ASN A 31 35.86 14.50 -4.36
N LEU A 32 35.26 14.86 -5.51
CA LEU A 32 33.80 14.85 -5.70
C LEU A 32 33.24 13.42 -5.70
N GLU A 33 33.90 12.47 -6.37
CA GLU A 33 33.46 11.06 -6.44
C GLU A 33 33.54 10.40 -5.07
N ALA A 34 34.69 10.53 -4.40
CA ALA A 34 34.85 10.01 -3.05
C ALA A 34 33.84 10.66 -2.05
N ALA A 35 33.43 11.93 -2.26
CA ALA A 35 32.45 12.60 -1.46
C ALA A 35 31.03 12.05 -1.71
N ILE A 36 30.68 11.63 -2.92
CA ILE A 36 29.44 10.94 -3.25
C ILE A 36 29.40 9.59 -2.49
N ASP A 37 30.46 8.80 -2.57
CA ASP A 37 30.56 7.51 -1.87
C ASP A 37 30.45 7.69 -0.35
N TYR A 38 31.17 8.69 0.20
CA TYR A 38 31.07 9.03 1.62
C TYR A 38 29.64 9.38 2.05
N LEU A 39 28.93 10.17 1.23
CA LEU A 39 27.53 10.52 1.50
C LEU A 39 26.61 9.30 1.41
N ARG A 40 26.86 8.39 0.48
CA ARG A 40 26.13 7.13 0.35
C ARG A 40 26.31 6.26 1.60
N GLU A 41 27.55 6.04 2.03
CA GLU A 41 27.83 5.27 3.27
C GLU A 41 27.18 5.90 4.51
N LYS A 42 27.26 7.23 4.63
CA LYS A 42 26.61 7.96 5.73
C LYS A 42 25.08 7.87 5.65
N GLY A 43 24.52 7.86 4.43
CA GLY A 43 23.09 7.66 4.19
C GLY A 43 22.64 6.29 4.66
N ILE A 44 23.37 5.22 4.32
CA ILE A 44 23.11 3.86 4.80
C ILE A 44 23.13 3.81 6.34
N ALA A 45 24.13 4.42 6.99
CA ALA A 45 24.22 4.45 8.44
C ALA A 45 23.08 5.25 9.10
N LYS A 46 22.60 6.34 8.46
CA LYS A 46 21.44 7.11 8.92
C LYS A 46 20.14 6.32 8.77
N ALA A 47 19.96 5.62 7.65
CA ALA A 47 18.78 4.77 7.40
C ALA A 47 18.71 3.60 8.37
N ALA A 48 19.84 2.90 8.61
CA ALA A 48 19.91 1.80 9.55
C ALA A 48 19.48 2.19 10.99
N LYS A 49 19.81 3.40 11.44
CA LYS A 49 19.38 3.92 12.75
C LYS A 49 17.88 4.15 12.86
N LYS A 50 17.18 4.18 11.74
CA LYS A 50 15.71 4.40 11.68
C LYS A 50 14.93 3.09 11.50
N GLU A 51 15.62 1.97 11.24
CA GLU A 51 14.99 0.69 10.90
C GLU A 51 13.97 0.20 11.95
N SER A 52 14.20 0.48 13.22
CA SER A 52 13.30 0.11 14.31
C SER A 52 12.12 1.05 14.54
N ARG A 53 12.02 2.16 13.76
CA ARG A 53 10.95 3.12 13.95
C ARG A 53 9.63 2.63 13.34
N ILE A 54 8.51 3.01 13.95
CA ILE A 54 7.18 2.74 13.42
C ILE A 54 6.94 3.69 12.23
N ALA A 55 6.62 3.11 11.07
CA ALA A 55 6.29 3.81 9.84
C ALA A 55 4.95 3.27 9.31
N ALA A 56 3.85 3.72 9.90
CA ALA A 56 2.48 3.28 9.59
C ALA A 56 1.70 4.26 8.71
N GLU A 57 2.32 5.38 8.33
CA GLU A 57 1.82 6.34 7.35
C GLU A 57 2.42 6.05 5.97
N GLY A 58 2.12 6.84 4.95
CA GLY A 58 2.62 6.67 3.59
C GLY A 58 1.55 6.73 2.53
N LEU A 59 1.79 6.08 1.38
CA LEU A 59 0.86 5.94 0.26
C LEU A 59 0.86 4.53 -0.31
N ALA A 60 -0.31 4.13 -0.81
CA ALA A 60 -0.48 3.02 -1.72
C ALA A 60 -0.87 3.55 -3.12
N ASN A 61 -0.42 2.89 -4.17
CA ASN A 61 -0.71 3.29 -5.55
C ASN A 61 -0.85 2.06 -6.46
N VAL A 62 -1.52 2.26 -7.59
CA VAL A 62 -1.69 1.26 -8.65
C VAL A 62 -1.07 1.79 -9.92
N TYR A 63 -0.28 0.97 -10.59
CA TYR A 63 0.34 1.26 -11.89
C TYR A 63 -0.10 0.19 -12.88
N ILE A 64 -0.50 0.61 -14.09
CA ILE A 64 -1.02 -0.28 -15.13
C ILE A 64 -0.31 0.04 -16.44
N SER A 65 0.19 -0.99 -17.12
CA SER A 65 0.76 -0.89 -18.45
C SER A 65 0.42 -2.14 -19.26
N GLY A 66 -0.37 -1.97 -20.33
CA GLY A 66 -0.83 -3.09 -21.15
C GLY A 66 -1.56 -4.16 -20.34
N ASN A 67 -1.01 -5.37 -20.35
CA ASN A 67 -1.58 -6.53 -19.67
C ASN A 67 -0.98 -6.79 -18.27
N LYS A 68 -0.25 -5.81 -17.72
CA LYS A 68 0.35 -5.91 -16.40
C LYS A 68 -0.08 -4.75 -15.50
N ALA A 69 -0.43 -5.07 -14.27
CA ALA A 69 -0.71 -4.09 -13.23
C ALA A 69 0.10 -4.42 -11.97
N VAL A 70 0.44 -3.40 -11.20
CA VAL A 70 1.06 -3.55 -9.89
C VAL A 70 0.39 -2.61 -8.90
N ILE A 71 0.10 -3.11 -7.71
CA ILE A 71 -0.30 -2.31 -6.56
C ILE A 71 0.81 -2.38 -5.52
N ILE A 72 1.19 -1.23 -4.98
CA ILE A 72 2.28 -1.12 -4.00
C ILE A 72 1.85 -0.30 -2.79
N GLU A 73 2.47 -0.56 -1.64
CA GLU A 73 2.38 0.29 -0.45
C GLU A 73 3.78 0.66 0.01
N VAL A 74 4.04 1.96 0.08
CA VAL A 74 5.28 2.53 0.63
C VAL A 74 4.96 3.32 1.88
N ASN A 75 5.59 2.94 3.00
CA ASN A 75 5.34 3.54 4.29
C ASN A 75 6.35 4.64 4.65
N SER A 76 5.90 5.56 5.50
CA SER A 76 6.67 6.64 6.14
C SER A 76 6.25 6.79 7.61
N GLU A 77 7.03 7.55 8.40
CA GLU A 77 6.71 7.79 9.82
C GLU A 77 5.52 8.74 9.98
N THR A 78 5.38 9.75 9.09
CA THR A 78 4.33 10.78 9.17
C THR A 78 3.55 10.92 7.85
N ASP A 79 2.34 11.47 7.94
CA ASP A 79 1.51 11.78 6.78
C ASP A 79 2.02 13.00 5.97
N PHE A 80 2.88 13.84 6.54
CA PHE A 80 3.51 14.96 5.84
C PHE A 80 4.38 14.48 4.69
N VAL A 81 5.11 13.37 4.88
CA VAL A 81 5.95 12.76 3.86
C VAL A 81 5.13 12.29 2.67
N SER A 82 3.91 11.82 2.87
CA SER A 82 3.02 11.40 1.77
C SER A 82 2.68 12.53 0.79
N LYS A 83 2.84 13.79 1.19
CA LYS A 83 2.63 15.00 0.36
C LYS A 83 3.91 15.49 -0.30
N ASN A 84 5.08 14.95 0.09
CA ASN A 84 6.38 15.33 -0.43
C ASN A 84 6.55 14.84 -1.87
N GLU A 85 6.98 15.71 -2.78
CA GLU A 85 7.16 15.40 -4.20
C GLU A 85 8.24 14.33 -4.42
N GLU A 86 9.33 14.33 -3.64
CA GLU A 86 10.38 13.31 -3.75
C GLU A 86 9.91 11.92 -3.31
N PHE A 87 9.04 11.86 -2.29
CA PHE A 87 8.42 10.61 -1.87
C PHE A 87 7.51 10.07 -2.97
N ARG A 88 6.69 10.92 -3.58
CA ARG A 88 5.81 10.53 -4.69
C ARG A 88 6.60 10.10 -5.92
N ALA A 89 7.65 10.84 -6.28
CA ALA A 89 8.53 10.46 -7.38
C ALA A 89 9.22 9.10 -7.14
N MET A 90 9.66 8.83 -5.89
CA MET A 90 10.18 7.52 -5.52
C MET A 90 9.12 6.42 -5.70
N LEU A 91 7.89 6.66 -5.26
CA LEU A 91 6.78 5.73 -5.42
C LEU A 91 6.54 5.41 -6.91
N ASP A 92 6.52 6.44 -7.77
CA ASP A 92 6.35 6.31 -9.21
C ASP A 92 7.53 5.57 -9.86
N THR A 93 8.77 5.84 -9.43
CA THR A 93 9.94 5.09 -9.88
C THR A 93 9.81 3.60 -9.55
N ILE A 94 9.45 3.26 -8.30
CA ILE A 94 9.27 1.87 -7.88
C ILE A 94 8.20 1.17 -8.73
N GLY A 95 7.01 1.77 -8.84
CA GLY A 95 5.89 1.17 -9.58
C GLY A 95 6.21 0.95 -11.06
N ASN A 96 6.82 1.94 -11.72
CA ASN A 96 7.20 1.83 -13.13
C ASN A 96 8.36 0.83 -13.34
N THR A 97 9.31 0.74 -12.41
CA THR A 97 10.38 -0.27 -12.48
C THR A 97 9.82 -1.69 -12.39
N ILE A 98 8.84 -1.93 -11.50
CA ILE A 98 8.18 -3.24 -11.39
C ILE A 98 7.40 -3.57 -12.67
N LEU A 99 6.66 -2.61 -13.24
CA LEU A 99 5.93 -2.82 -14.51
C LEU A 99 6.85 -3.27 -15.66
N ASN A 100 8.07 -2.77 -15.69
CA ASN A 100 9.05 -3.06 -16.74
C ASN A 100 9.99 -4.24 -16.41
N SER A 101 9.68 -5.04 -15.37
CA SER A 101 10.48 -6.18 -14.92
C SER A 101 9.64 -7.46 -14.89
N GLU A 102 10.27 -8.59 -14.61
CA GLU A 102 9.59 -9.86 -14.35
C GLU A 102 9.49 -10.18 -12.84
N ALA A 103 9.92 -9.26 -11.98
CA ALA A 103 9.86 -9.44 -10.53
C ALA A 103 8.43 -9.49 -10.03
N THR A 104 8.15 -10.43 -9.14
CA THR A 104 6.83 -10.66 -8.55
C THR A 104 6.86 -10.67 -7.02
N THR A 105 8.03 -10.79 -6.41
CA THR A 105 8.21 -10.78 -4.97
C THR A 105 8.86 -9.48 -4.48
N LEU A 106 8.63 -9.14 -3.23
CA LEU A 106 9.23 -7.96 -2.61
C LEU A 106 10.76 -8.01 -2.64
N GLU A 107 11.33 -9.18 -2.39
CA GLU A 107 12.77 -9.41 -2.39
C GLU A 107 13.37 -9.15 -3.77
N GLU A 108 12.77 -9.69 -4.82
CA GLU A 108 13.21 -9.45 -6.21
C GLU A 108 13.12 -7.98 -6.58
N VAL A 109 12.03 -7.31 -6.19
CA VAL A 109 11.81 -5.89 -6.48
C VAL A 109 12.87 -5.01 -5.82
N LEU A 110 13.27 -5.31 -4.59
CA LEU A 110 14.31 -4.53 -3.89
C LEU A 110 15.67 -4.57 -4.60
N GLU A 111 15.94 -5.62 -5.37
CA GLU A 111 17.18 -5.80 -6.14
C GLU A 111 17.08 -5.28 -7.60
N LEU A 112 15.90 -4.81 -8.06
CA LEU A 112 15.74 -4.21 -9.39
C LEU A 112 16.53 -2.90 -9.48
N ASN A 113 17.18 -2.69 -10.63
CA ASN A 113 17.90 -1.47 -10.90
C ASN A 113 16.96 -0.32 -11.30
N SER A 114 17.20 0.84 -10.74
CA SER A 114 16.66 2.13 -11.13
C SER A 114 17.79 3.08 -11.56
N ASP A 115 17.46 4.30 -11.96
CA ASP A 115 18.44 5.32 -12.30
C ASP A 115 19.33 5.75 -11.11
N GLU A 116 18.88 5.50 -9.87
CA GLU A 116 19.60 5.86 -8.63
C GLU A 116 20.23 4.62 -7.92
N GLY A 117 20.45 3.51 -8.60
CA GLY A 117 20.91 2.24 -8.05
C GLY A 117 19.76 1.23 -7.90
N THR A 118 19.86 0.25 -6.99
CA THR A 118 18.76 -0.66 -6.74
C THR A 118 17.57 0.07 -6.08
N ILE A 119 16.37 -0.51 -6.17
CA ILE A 119 15.19 0.03 -5.43
C ILE A 119 15.49 0.13 -3.93
N LYS A 120 16.24 -0.82 -3.38
CA LYS A 120 16.71 -0.76 -2.00
C LYS A 120 17.62 0.46 -1.76
N ASP A 121 18.58 0.71 -2.66
CA ASP A 121 19.47 1.89 -2.58
C ASP A 121 18.67 3.19 -2.66
N LEU A 122 17.71 3.26 -3.57
CA LEU A 122 16.79 4.40 -3.73
C LEU A 122 16.04 4.70 -2.42
N ILE A 123 15.43 3.68 -1.78
CA ILE A 123 14.71 3.84 -0.52
C ILE A 123 15.65 4.32 0.59
N VAL A 124 16.86 3.76 0.69
CA VAL A 124 17.88 4.17 1.66
C VAL A 124 18.29 5.63 1.45
N ALA A 125 18.55 6.03 0.20
CA ALA A 125 18.92 7.40 -0.14
C ALA A 125 17.80 8.40 0.22
N LYS A 126 16.53 8.08 -0.11
CA LYS A 126 15.38 8.93 0.23
C LYS A 126 15.12 8.95 1.74
N THR A 127 15.31 7.83 2.46
CA THR A 127 15.27 7.79 3.93
C THR A 127 16.29 8.74 4.56
N ALA A 128 17.51 8.76 4.04
CA ALA A 128 18.56 9.65 4.52
C ALA A 128 18.27 11.12 4.22
N LYS A 129 17.68 11.42 3.05
CA LYS A 129 17.38 12.78 2.57
C LYS A 129 16.14 13.37 3.24
N ILE A 130 15.03 12.62 3.27
CA ILE A 130 13.76 13.04 3.86
C ILE A 130 13.85 13.07 5.39
N GLY A 131 14.65 12.16 5.97
CA GLY A 131 14.89 12.13 7.41
C GLY A 131 13.91 11.26 8.19
N GLU A 132 13.01 10.52 7.53
CA GLU A 132 12.10 9.55 8.11
C GLU A 132 12.41 8.14 7.59
N LYS A 133 12.00 7.10 8.36
CA LYS A 133 12.00 5.72 7.87
C LYS A 133 11.05 5.60 6.69
N LEU A 134 11.55 5.11 5.56
CA LEU A 134 10.76 4.75 4.40
C LEU A 134 10.93 3.26 4.15
N SER A 135 9.85 2.58 3.73
CA SER A 135 9.89 1.16 3.40
C SER A 135 8.88 0.80 2.33
N LEU A 136 9.30 0.02 1.34
CA LEU A 136 8.38 -0.70 0.47
C LEU A 136 7.85 -1.89 1.27
N ARG A 137 6.57 -1.82 1.67
CA ARG A 137 5.98 -2.78 2.60
C ARG A 137 5.46 -4.02 1.91
N ARG A 138 4.70 -3.80 0.86
CA ARG A 138 4.04 -4.87 0.10
C ARG A 138 3.79 -4.47 -1.33
N ILE A 139 3.78 -5.46 -2.17
CA ILE A 139 3.46 -5.35 -3.59
C ILE A 139 2.55 -6.51 -3.99
N GLU A 140 1.81 -6.33 -5.07
CA GLU A 140 1.14 -7.41 -5.77
C GLU A 140 1.19 -7.12 -7.26
N VAL A 141 1.58 -8.11 -8.05
CA VAL A 141 1.66 -8.02 -9.51
C VAL A 141 0.57 -8.88 -10.12
N VAL A 142 -0.25 -8.28 -10.97
CA VAL A 142 -1.35 -8.98 -11.64
C VAL A 142 -1.16 -8.87 -13.14
N ASN A 143 -1.24 -9.99 -13.83
CA ASN A 143 -1.28 -10.05 -15.28
C ASN A 143 -2.71 -10.39 -15.74
N LYS A 144 -3.11 -9.85 -16.87
CA LYS A 144 -4.41 -10.08 -17.49
C LYS A 144 -4.26 -10.60 -18.91
N THR A 145 -5.30 -11.24 -19.39
CA THR A 145 -5.51 -11.54 -20.80
C THR A 145 -6.19 -10.37 -21.53
N ASP A 146 -6.33 -10.46 -22.85
CA ASP A 146 -7.02 -9.44 -23.62
C ASP A 146 -8.56 -9.42 -23.39
N GLU A 147 -9.10 -10.52 -22.82
CA GLU A 147 -10.53 -10.62 -22.46
C GLU A 147 -10.84 -10.02 -21.09
N GLU A 148 -9.82 -9.63 -20.35
CA GLU A 148 -9.94 -9.09 -19.01
C GLU A 148 -9.62 -7.59 -18.96
N THR A 149 -10.14 -6.93 -17.96
CA THR A 149 -10.02 -5.48 -17.77
C THR A 149 -9.57 -5.17 -16.33
N PHE A 150 -8.54 -4.34 -16.20
CA PHE A 150 -8.17 -3.78 -14.92
C PHE A 150 -9.06 -2.61 -14.55
N GLY A 151 -9.43 -2.55 -13.27
CA GLY A 151 -9.97 -1.37 -12.63
C GLY A 151 -9.07 -0.90 -11.51
N SER A 152 -8.92 0.40 -11.34
CA SER A 152 -8.18 0.96 -10.22
C SER A 152 -8.89 2.15 -9.60
N TYR A 153 -8.74 2.28 -8.28
CA TYR A 153 -9.28 3.41 -7.55
C TYR A 153 -8.35 3.80 -6.38
N LEU A 154 -8.04 5.09 -6.31
CA LEU A 154 -7.28 5.66 -5.21
C LEU A 154 -8.21 6.54 -4.36
N HIS A 155 -8.36 6.20 -3.10
CA HIS A 155 -9.15 6.97 -2.16
C HIS A 155 -8.25 7.81 -1.25
N MET A 156 -8.69 9.03 -0.91
CA MET A 156 -7.95 9.97 -0.06
C MET A 156 -6.49 10.18 -0.52
N GLY A 157 -6.28 10.28 -1.85
CA GLY A 157 -4.96 10.55 -2.42
C GLY A 157 -3.94 9.43 -2.25
N GLY A 158 -4.39 8.18 -2.14
CA GLY A 158 -3.53 7.00 -2.00
C GLY A 158 -3.44 6.45 -0.56
N LYS A 159 -4.31 6.90 0.35
CA LYS A 159 -4.46 6.22 1.67
C LYS A 159 -5.09 4.84 1.54
N ILE A 160 -5.95 4.67 0.53
CA ILE A 160 -6.47 3.37 0.11
C ILE A 160 -6.25 3.28 -1.40
N ALA A 161 -5.67 2.19 -1.85
CA ALA A 161 -5.55 1.82 -3.24
C ALA A 161 -6.25 0.49 -3.48
N VAL A 162 -6.97 0.39 -4.59
CA VAL A 162 -7.65 -0.85 -5.00
C VAL A 162 -7.31 -1.13 -6.45
N LEU A 163 -6.96 -2.37 -6.73
CA LEU A 163 -6.83 -2.96 -8.05
C LEU A 163 -7.87 -4.07 -8.17
N THR A 164 -8.65 -4.04 -9.25
CA THR A 164 -9.59 -5.12 -9.61
C THR A 164 -9.26 -5.67 -10.98
N LEU A 165 -9.57 -6.95 -11.18
CA LEU A 165 -9.52 -7.64 -12.46
C LEU A 165 -10.90 -8.21 -12.74
N LEU A 166 -11.48 -7.84 -13.87
CA LEU A 166 -12.79 -8.32 -14.34
C LEU A 166 -12.65 -8.98 -15.71
N LYS A 167 -13.34 -10.06 -15.90
CA LYS A 167 -13.52 -10.68 -17.21
C LYS A 167 -14.73 -10.06 -17.92
N GLY A 168 -14.61 -9.76 -19.22
CA GLY A 168 -15.71 -9.37 -20.10
C GLY A 168 -16.31 -7.97 -19.90
N ALA A 169 -15.98 -7.25 -18.82
CA ALA A 169 -16.45 -5.90 -18.53
C ALA A 169 -15.54 -4.81 -19.13
N ASN A 170 -16.03 -3.57 -19.21
CA ASN A 170 -15.22 -2.43 -19.59
C ASN A 170 -14.51 -1.76 -18.37
N GLU A 171 -13.62 -0.80 -18.68
CA GLU A 171 -12.83 -0.09 -17.65
C GLU A 171 -13.69 0.69 -16.65
N GLU A 172 -14.83 1.25 -17.08
CA GLU A 172 -15.73 2.00 -16.20
C GLU A 172 -16.32 1.08 -15.12
N VAL A 173 -16.81 -0.10 -15.53
CA VAL A 173 -17.35 -1.12 -14.62
C VAL A 173 -16.26 -1.62 -13.67
N ALA A 174 -15.06 -1.91 -14.19
CA ALA A 174 -13.94 -2.35 -13.38
C ALA A 174 -13.52 -1.30 -12.32
N LYS A 175 -13.49 -0.03 -12.71
CA LYS A 175 -13.24 1.09 -11.78
C LYS A 175 -14.34 1.24 -10.74
N ASP A 176 -15.61 1.07 -11.12
CA ASP A 176 -16.74 1.13 -10.20
C ASP A 176 -16.66 0.05 -9.14
N VAL A 177 -16.25 -1.17 -9.52
CA VAL A 177 -16.00 -2.27 -8.58
C VAL A 177 -14.81 -1.95 -7.66
N ALA A 178 -13.73 -1.34 -8.18
CA ALA A 178 -12.62 -0.89 -7.36
C ALA A 178 -13.05 0.20 -6.34
N MET A 179 -13.91 1.12 -6.75
CA MET A 179 -14.50 2.14 -5.86
C MET A 179 -15.38 1.53 -4.77
N GLN A 180 -16.22 0.53 -5.13
CA GLN A 180 -17.00 -0.26 -4.18
C GLN A 180 -16.10 -0.90 -3.11
N ALA A 181 -15.04 -1.59 -3.54
CA ALA A 181 -14.12 -2.26 -2.63
C ALA A 181 -13.36 -1.26 -1.72
N ALA A 182 -13.01 -0.08 -2.24
CA ALA A 182 -12.42 0.97 -1.42
C ALA A 182 -13.35 1.43 -0.30
N ALA A 183 -14.64 1.62 -0.61
CA ALA A 183 -15.64 2.15 0.31
C ALA A 183 -16.14 1.10 1.31
N MET A 184 -16.42 -0.11 0.85
CA MET A 184 -17.12 -1.14 1.64
C MET A 184 -16.19 -2.16 2.30
N LYS A 185 -14.88 -2.10 2.00
CA LYS A 185 -13.83 -2.93 2.62
C LYS A 185 -14.17 -4.42 2.65
N PRO A 186 -14.53 -5.06 1.53
CA PRO A 186 -14.72 -6.50 1.49
C PRO A 186 -13.38 -7.22 1.77
N GLU A 187 -13.48 -8.40 2.36
CA GLU A 187 -12.31 -9.22 2.69
C GLU A 187 -12.05 -10.28 1.61
N TYR A 188 -13.08 -10.68 0.89
CA TYR A 188 -13.05 -11.70 -0.16
C TYR A 188 -13.81 -11.20 -1.39
N VAL A 189 -13.51 -11.77 -2.55
CA VAL A 189 -14.32 -11.51 -3.74
C VAL A 189 -15.64 -12.29 -3.63
N ARG A 190 -15.58 -13.62 -3.33
CA ARG A 190 -16.70 -14.56 -3.29
C ARG A 190 -16.79 -15.33 -1.97
N GLU A 191 -17.92 -15.94 -1.72
CA GLU A 191 -18.17 -16.73 -0.51
C GLU A 191 -17.33 -18.02 -0.42
N ASP A 192 -17.00 -18.62 -1.55
CA ASP A 192 -16.18 -19.84 -1.64
C ASP A 192 -14.68 -19.60 -1.35
N GLU A 193 -14.25 -18.36 -1.34
CA GLU A 193 -12.90 -17.97 -0.93
C GLU A 193 -12.72 -17.90 0.60
N ILE A 194 -13.83 -17.91 1.35
CA ILE A 194 -13.77 -17.81 2.82
C ILE A 194 -13.27 -19.14 3.39
N PRO A 195 -12.21 -19.15 4.22
CA PRO A 195 -11.76 -20.37 4.86
C PRO A 195 -12.88 -21.05 5.67
N THR A 196 -13.05 -22.34 5.47
CA THR A 196 -14.11 -23.12 6.14
C THR A 196 -14.05 -22.96 7.66
N GLU A 197 -12.86 -22.93 8.24
CA GLU A 197 -12.66 -22.72 9.68
C GLU A 197 -13.27 -21.39 10.15
N ARG A 198 -13.16 -20.31 9.35
CA ARG A 198 -13.76 -19.02 9.67
C ARG A 198 -15.28 -19.07 9.62
N VAL A 199 -15.85 -19.73 8.60
CA VAL A 199 -17.30 -19.90 8.49
C VAL A 199 -17.85 -20.69 9.69
N GLU A 200 -17.18 -21.79 10.07
CA GLU A 200 -17.61 -22.59 11.22
C GLU A 200 -17.45 -21.85 12.54
N LYS A 201 -16.44 -21.03 12.70
CA LYS A 201 -16.27 -20.16 13.87
C LYS A 201 -17.41 -19.15 13.99
N GLU A 202 -17.76 -18.45 12.90
CA GLU A 202 -18.89 -17.50 12.89
C GLU A 202 -20.23 -18.22 13.12
N ARG A 203 -20.42 -19.40 12.52
CA ARG A 203 -21.58 -20.26 12.75
C ARG A 203 -21.74 -20.60 14.24
N ALA A 204 -20.66 -20.99 14.91
CA ALA A 204 -20.67 -21.30 16.35
C ALA A 204 -21.05 -20.08 17.19
N ILE A 205 -20.49 -18.91 16.88
CA ILE A 205 -20.80 -17.64 17.55
C ILE A 205 -22.28 -17.28 17.37
N PHE A 206 -22.80 -17.34 16.16
CA PHE A 206 -24.21 -17.02 15.88
C PHE A 206 -25.17 -18.00 16.55
N LYS A 207 -24.76 -19.28 16.66
CA LYS A 207 -25.55 -20.29 17.37
C LYS A 207 -25.63 -19.99 18.87
N GLU A 208 -24.50 -19.66 19.49
CA GLU A 208 -24.46 -19.28 20.91
C GLU A 208 -25.31 -18.04 21.18
N GLN A 209 -25.21 -17.01 20.33
CA GLN A 209 -26.04 -15.81 20.42
C GLN A 209 -27.53 -16.13 20.33
N ALA A 210 -27.95 -16.97 19.37
CA ALA A 210 -29.33 -17.35 19.19
C ALA A 210 -29.89 -18.16 20.40
N MET A 211 -29.06 -19.02 20.99
CA MET A 211 -29.41 -19.75 22.21
C MET A 211 -29.54 -18.82 23.41
N ASN A 212 -28.65 -17.86 23.58
CA ASN A 212 -28.70 -16.86 24.66
C ASN A 212 -29.94 -15.95 24.56
N GLU A 213 -30.49 -15.76 23.35
CA GLU A 213 -31.77 -15.07 23.13
C GLU A 213 -32.99 -15.93 23.50
N GLY A 214 -32.80 -17.13 24.02
CA GLY A 214 -33.89 -18.03 24.48
C GLY A 214 -34.70 -18.65 23.34
N LYS A 215 -34.14 -18.76 22.13
CA LYS A 215 -34.86 -19.32 20.99
C LYS A 215 -34.83 -20.85 21.00
N PRO A 216 -35.93 -21.54 20.62
CA PRO A 216 -35.90 -22.98 20.37
C PRO A 216 -34.84 -23.38 19.32
N ALA A 217 -34.28 -24.58 19.45
CA ALA A 217 -33.15 -25.03 18.61
C ALA A 217 -33.44 -24.91 17.11
N GLU A 218 -34.62 -25.29 16.64
CA GLU A 218 -34.97 -25.19 15.21
C GLU A 218 -35.04 -23.73 14.71
N ILE A 219 -35.48 -22.80 15.59
CA ILE A 219 -35.51 -21.38 15.25
C ILE A 219 -34.08 -20.81 15.29
N ALA A 220 -33.28 -21.24 16.26
CA ALA A 220 -31.88 -20.85 16.37
C ALA A 220 -31.10 -21.23 15.10
N GLU A 221 -31.26 -22.42 14.54
CA GLU A 221 -30.61 -22.85 13.31
C GLU A 221 -30.98 -21.95 12.10
N LYS A 222 -32.27 -21.65 11.93
CA LYS A 222 -32.72 -20.72 10.87
C LYS A 222 -32.13 -19.32 11.03
N MET A 223 -32.03 -18.86 12.28
CA MET A 223 -31.42 -17.56 12.59
C MET A 223 -29.89 -17.56 12.26
N VAL A 224 -29.19 -18.65 12.54
CA VAL A 224 -27.77 -18.82 12.21
C VAL A 224 -27.56 -18.70 10.69
N GLU A 225 -28.34 -19.43 9.88
CA GLU A 225 -28.25 -19.32 8.43
C GLU A 225 -28.54 -17.91 7.91
N GLY A 226 -29.53 -17.24 8.50
CA GLY A 226 -29.83 -15.84 8.16
C GLY A 226 -28.71 -14.87 8.52
N ARG A 227 -28.06 -15.07 9.68
CA ARG A 227 -26.91 -14.27 10.11
C ARG A 227 -25.67 -14.53 9.27
N LEU A 228 -25.40 -15.79 8.89
CA LEU A 228 -24.30 -16.14 7.98
C LEU A 228 -24.48 -15.49 6.61
N LYS A 229 -25.70 -15.54 6.03
CA LYS A 229 -25.99 -14.84 4.78
C LYS A 229 -25.73 -13.33 4.88
N LYS A 230 -26.08 -12.72 6.01
CA LYS A 230 -25.79 -11.30 6.24
C LYS A 230 -24.29 -11.05 6.36
N PHE A 231 -23.59 -11.91 7.10
CA PHE A 231 -22.13 -11.86 7.24
C PHE A 231 -21.42 -11.95 5.88
N PHE A 232 -21.83 -12.90 5.02
CA PHE A 232 -21.27 -13.02 3.67
C PHE A 232 -21.53 -11.76 2.82
N LYS A 233 -22.71 -11.17 2.91
CA LYS A 233 -23.02 -9.90 2.25
C LYS A 233 -22.16 -8.73 2.73
N GLU A 234 -21.65 -8.79 3.93
CA GLU A 234 -20.79 -7.74 4.48
C GLU A 234 -19.34 -7.91 4.02
N ILE A 235 -18.81 -9.16 3.98
CA ILE A 235 -17.40 -9.41 3.74
C ILE A 235 -17.04 -9.83 2.30
N CYS A 236 -18.04 -10.25 1.47
CA CYS A 236 -17.80 -10.65 0.08
C CYS A 236 -18.20 -9.57 -0.89
N LEU A 237 -17.25 -9.10 -1.69
CA LEU A 237 -17.43 -8.01 -2.66
C LEU A 237 -18.65 -8.19 -3.56
N VAL A 238 -18.77 -9.38 -4.16
CA VAL A 238 -19.84 -9.65 -5.15
C VAL A 238 -21.23 -9.72 -4.51
N SER A 239 -21.33 -10.00 -3.20
CA SER A 239 -22.56 -10.11 -2.44
C SER A 239 -22.99 -8.78 -1.80
N GLN A 240 -22.14 -7.75 -1.81
CA GLN A 240 -22.46 -6.43 -1.26
C GLN A 240 -23.47 -5.70 -2.15
N ALA A 241 -24.37 -4.92 -1.52
CA ALA A 241 -25.19 -3.96 -2.24
C ALA A 241 -24.29 -2.93 -2.96
N PHE A 242 -24.57 -2.65 -4.23
CA PHE A 242 -23.74 -1.75 -5.03
C PHE A 242 -23.94 -0.29 -4.61
N ILE A 243 -22.87 0.41 -4.25
CA ILE A 243 -22.93 1.77 -3.68
C ILE A 243 -23.58 2.82 -4.59
N LYS A 244 -23.53 2.64 -5.90
CA LYS A 244 -24.18 3.55 -6.86
C LYS A 244 -25.64 3.21 -7.12
N ASN A 245 -26.05 1.97 -6.82
CA ASN A 245 -27.41 1.49 -6.95
C ASN A 245 -27.69 0.35 -5.96
N ASN A 246 -28.26 0.66 -4.82
CA ASN A 246 -28.53 -0.30 -3.74
C ASN A 246 -29.61 -1.35 -4.06
N ASP A 247 -30.31 -1.22 -5.20
CA ASP A 247 -31.32 -2.20 -5.61
C ASP A 247 -30.71 -3.48 -6.18
N VAL A 248 -29.42 -3.47 -6.49
CA VAL A 248 -28.68 -4.61 -7.01
C VAL A 248 -27.40 -4.84 -6.17
N ASP A 249 -26.93 -6.07 -6.15
CA ASP A 249 -25.59 -6.40 -5.65
C ASP A 249 -24.51 -6.21 -6.73
N VAL A 250 -23.25 -6.23 -6.32
CA VAL A 250 -22.10 -6.06 -7.22
C VAL A 250 -22.09 -7.14 -8.30
N ALA A 251 -22.38 -8.41 -7.95
CA ALA A 251 -22.44 -9.50 -8.93
C ALA A 251 -23.47 -9.20 -10.04
N THR A 252 -24.67 -8.77 -9.67
CA THR A 252 -25.73 -8.42 -10.61
C THR A 252 -25.35 -7.20 -11.48
N TYR A 253 -24.75 -6.17 -10.87
CA TYR A 253 -24.25 -5.01 -11.61
C TYR A 253 -23.22 -5.42 -12.67
N VAL A 254 -22.21 -6.19 -12.28
CA VAL A 254 -21.14 -6.61 -13.19
C VAL A 254 -21.67 -7.54 -14.29
N LYS A 255 -22.54 -8.50 -13.93
CA LYS A 255 -23.20 -9.40 -14.90
C LYS A 255 -24.06 -8.65 -15.91
N ASN A 256 -24.81 -7.63 -15.50
CA ASN A 256 -25.60 -6.79 -16.40
C ASN A 256 -24.74 -6.00 -17.39
N ASN A 257 -23.44 -5.86 -17.10
CA ASN A 257 -22.44 -5.25 -17.97
C ASN A 257 -21.53 -6.32 -18.64
N ASN A 258 -22.02 -7.55 -18.78
CA ASN A 258 -21.37 -8.70 -19.43
C ASN A 258 -20.04 -9.11 -18.79
N GLY A 259 -19.86 -8.87 -17.50
CA GLY A 259 -18.62 -9.14 -16.80
C GLY A 259 -18.75 -10.09 -15.62
N GLU A 260 -17.59 -10.46 -15.08
CA GLU A 260 -17.41 -11.21 -13.84
C GLU A 260 -16.19 -10.67 -13.11
N VAL A 261 -16.26 -10.58 -11.76
CA VAL A 261 -15.13 -10.15 -10.93
C VAL A 261 -14.20 -11.34 -10.72
N GLU A 262 -12.94 -11.23 -11.15
CA GLU A 262 -11.92 -12.26 -10.99
C GLU A 262 -11.08 -12.03 -9.72
N THR A 263 -10.58 -10.80 -9.55
CA THR A 263 -9.65 -10.47 -8.47
C THR A 263 -9.94 -9.08 -7.90
N MET A 264 -9.71 -8.94 -6.61
CA MET A 264 -9.70 -7.66 -5.89
C MET A 264 -8.51 -7.63 -4.94
N ILE A 265 -7.69 -6.60 -5.07
CA ILE A 265 -6.60 -6.32 -4.13
C ILE A 265 -6.83 -4.94 -3.56
N ARG A 266 -6.90 -4.83 -2.24
CA ARG A 266 -7.12 -3.57 -1.53
C ARG A 266 -6.00 -3.36 -0.51
N TYR A 267 -5.28 -2.26 -0.66
CA TYR A 267 -4.30 -1.81 0.31
C TYR A 267 -4.80 -0.56 1.03
N GLU A 268 -4.87 -0.63 2.34
CA GLU A 268 -5.03 0.53 3.21
C GLU A 268 -3.71 0.76 3.93
N VAL A 269 -3.18 1.96 3.80
CA VAL A 269 -1.87 2.32 4.34
C VAL A 269 -1.82 2.08 5.85
N GLY A 270 -0.80 1.33 6.29
CA GLY A 270 -0.59 1.01 7.70
C GLY A 270 -1.56 -0.02 8.28
N GLU A 271 -2.39 -0.67 7.45
CA GLU A 271 -3.31 -1.71 7.90
C GLU A 271 -2.57 -2.86 8.61
N GLY A 272 -3.03 -3.22 9.83
CA GLY A 272 -2.40 -4.26 10.66
C GLY A 272 -1.06 -3.89 11.29
N MET A 273 -0.58 -2.66 11.10
CA MET A 273 0.63 -2.17 11.76
C MET A 273 0.31 -1.51 13.09
N GLU A 274 1.28 -1.56 14.02
CA GLU A 274 1.22 -0.75 15.23
C GLU A 274 1.25 0.73 14.84
N LYS A 275 0.29 1.51 15.35
CA LYS A 275 0.27 2.95 15.15
C LYS A 275 1.03 3.64 16.28
N ARG A 276 1.79 4.65 15.94
CA ARG A 276 2.45 5.51 16.92
C ARG A 276 1.37 6.17 17.79
N ASN A 277 1.39 5.89 19.11
CA ASN A 277 0.56 6.62 20.06
C ASN A 277 1.16 8.02 20.21
N GLU A 278 0.67 8.97 19.45
CA GLU A 278 1.02 10.39 19.61
C GLU A 278 0.32 10.91 20.86
N ASN A 279 0.95 10.75 22.00
CA ASN A 279 0.57 11.51 23.19
C ASN A 279 1.28 12.87 23.12
N PHE A 280 0.71 13.79 22.32
CA PHE A 280 1.25 15.14 22.10
C PHE A 280 1.59 15.85 23.41
N ALA A 281 0.84 15.60 24.49
CA ALA A 281 1.11 16.16 25.81
C ALA A 281 2.43 15.61 26.41
N GLU A 282 2.75 14.34 26.22
CA GLU A 282 4.01 13.74 26.69
C GLU A 282 5.20 14.18 25.82
N GLU A 283 5.03 14.32 24.52
CA GLU A 283 6.10 14.84 23.63
C GLU A 283 6.47 16.29 24.01
N VAL A 284 5.49 17.13 24.23
CA VAL A 284 5.72 18.52 24.68
C VAL A 284 6.38 18.55 26.06
N MET A 285 5.96 17.70 27.00
CA MET A 285 6.60 17.63 28.32
C MET A 285 8.04 17.10 28.27
N ASN A 286 8.35 16.21 27.34
CA ASN A 286 9.71 15.69 27.16
C ASN A 286 10.65 16.67 26.43
N GLN A 287 10.12 17.64 25.67
CA GLN A 287 10.91 18.71 25.05
C GLN A 287 11.18 19.91 26.00
N ILE A 288 10.44 20.02 27.10
CA ILE A 288 10.57 21.11 28.10
C ILE A 288 11.52 20.68 29.25
N LYS A 289 11.90 19.42 29.34
CA LYS A 289 12.93 18.91 30.26
C LYS A 289 14.31 18.92 29.59
#